data_96a104d1e97eb2d80431d66bee2c4676
#
_entry.id   96a104d1e97eb2d80431d66bee2c4676
#
_cell.length_a   1.000
_cell.length_b   1.000
_cell.length_c   1.000
_cell.angle_alpha   90.00
_cell.angle_beta   90.00
_cell.angle_gamma   90.00
#
_symmetry.space_group_name_H-M   'P 1'
#
loop_
_entity.id
_entity.type
_entity.pdbx_description
1 polymer ?
#
loop_
_entity_poly.entity_id
_entity_poly.type
_entity_poly.pdbx_seq_one_letter_code
_entity_poly.pdbx_strand_id
1 'polypeptide(L)'
;MAKTFTSVNPSNGQIVGRYPIYTAKEVGQVVSQARTASSEWIKLGFSGRKKVLLNWSSHIINNVEQIAELISLETGKPLSDARLEVANTVNHIGWAARHAEEIMRTSHRAPGALMANMSATVERSPLGVVGVIGPWNYPIFTPMGSIAYALAAGNTVVFKPSEYTPGVGMWMQESFNAIAPFAGIFTTITGLGETGNALCTSGVNKLSFTGSTRTAKLVAAACATQMNPVVLECGGKDPVLVAADANLDRAVDATIWSAMANAGQSCIGAERVYVDEKVADAFIEKAIALASTLKAGSPGEGNYGAATMPSQIDVITSHVKAAIKDGGKFAYGSLKSIQEPFVQPVILVDVPEASAAVREETFGPIIIINRVKSMKEAIALANDSRYGLGANIWSKRQGKKIASELQCGMVAINSTFSFAAISSVPFGGVKDSGYGRIHGPEGLLEYTYARTVVRTRVNLPLKILSFKRTAATDRLIVRAARLLKGRLG
;
A
#
# COMPACT_ATOMS: atom_id res chain seq x y z
N MET A 1 7.62 -12.86 33.99
CA MET A 1 6.83 -13.40 32.87
C MET A 1 6.84 -12.38 31.72
N ALA A 2 6.98 -12.80 30.47
CA ALA A 2 6.85 -11.90 29.33
C ALA A 2 5.43 -11.30 29.31
N LYS A 3 5.33 -10.00 29.03
CA LYS A 3 4.03 -9.35 28.81
C LYS A 3 3.38 -9.91 27.55
N THR A 4 2.08 -10.17 27.58
CA THR A 4 1.30 -10.68 26.43
C THR A 4 0.09 -9.80 26.19
N PHE A 5 -0.46 -9.88 24.99
CA PHE A 5 -1.75 -9.32 24.61
C PHE A 5 -2.59 -10.37 23.87
N THR A 6 -3.88 -10.13 23.73
CA THR A 6 -4.82 -11.06 23.09
C THR A 6 -5.32 -10.48 21.78
N SER A 7 -5.42 -11.33 20.73
CA SER A 7 -6.25 -11.10 19.57
C SER A 7 -7.64 -11.68 19.85
N VAL A 8 -8.67 -10.97 19.40
CA VAL A 8 -10.08 -11.37 19.58
C VAL A 8 -10.81 -11.33 18.25
N ASN A 9 -11.79 -12.21 18.10
CA ASN A 9 -12.72 -12.18 16.97
C ASN A 9 -13.67 -10.98 17.14
N PRO A 10 -13.65 -10.00 16.22
CA PRO A 10 -14.45 -8.79 16.35
C PRO A 10 -15.95 -9.03 16.27
N SER A 11 -16.40 -10.16 15.69
CA SER A 11 -17.80 -10.49 15.56
C SER A 11 -18.47 -10.95 16.86
N ASN A 12 -17.68 -11.52 17.80
CA ASN A 12 -18.22 -12.14 19.01
C ASN A 12 -17.37 -11.99 20.28
N GLY A 13 -16.19 -11.33 20.18
CA GLY A 13 -15.28 -11.09 21.28
C GLY A 13 -14.50 -12.33 21.78
N GLN A 14 -14.60 -13.47 21.13
CA GLN A 14 -13.86 -14.67 21.49
C GLN A 14 -12.36 -14.49 21.26
N ILE A 15 -11.55 -15.00 22.20
CA ILE A 15 -10.09 -14.96 22.09
C ILE A 15 -9.65 -15.89 20.96
N VAL A 16 -8.93 -15.35 19.96
CA VAL A 16 -8.32 -16.10 18.87
C VAL A 16 -6.92 -16.58 19.25
N GLY A 17 -6.15 -15.73 19.94
CA GLY A 17 -4.80 -16.09 20.37
C GLY A 17 -4.21 -15.14 21.42
N ARG A 18 -3.08 -15.57 22.01
CA ARG A 18 -2.27 -14.76 22.94
C ARG A 18 -0.84 -14.67 22.43
N TYR A 19 -0.31 -13.46 22.37
CA TYR A 19 0.97 -13.19 21.74
C TYR A 19 1.89 -12.39 22.66
N PRO A 20 3.21 -12.63 22.65
CA PRO A 20 4.17 -11.87 23.43
C PRO A 20 4.28 -10.43 22.94
N ILE A 21 4.61 -9.51 23.86
CA ILE A 21 5.00 -8.14 23.50
C ILE A 21 6.53 -8.09 23.47
N TYR A 22 7.10 -7.94 22.29
CA TYR A 22 8.54 -7.81 22.13
C TYR A 22 9.03 -6.47 22.68
N THR A 23 10.00 -6.52 23.56
CA THR A 23 10.70 -5.35 24.09
C THR A 23 11.68 -4.77 23.08
N ALA A 24 12.12 -3.52 23.27
CA ALA A 24 13.12 -2.89 22.40
C ALA A 24 14.42 -3.70 22.31
N LYS A 25 14.85 -4.34 23.41
CA LYS A 25 16.03 -5.22 23.44
C LYS A 25 15.83 -6.45 22.53
N GLU A 26 14.69 -7.11 22.63
CA GLU A 26 14.37 -8.29 21.81
C GLU A 26 14.23 -7.92 20.32
N VAL A 27 13.60 -6.78 20.01
CA VAL A 27 13.55 -6.25 18.63
C VAL A 27 14.95 -6.04 18.09
N GLY A 28 15.85 -5.42 18.84
CA GLY A 28 17.26 -5.24 18.46
C GLY A 28 17.99 -6.56 18.20
N GLN A 29 17.73 -7.59 19.00
CA GLN A 29 18.29 -8.93 18.80
C GLN A 29 17.78 -9.57 17.50
N VAL A 30 16.47 -9.47 17.21
CA VAL A 30 15.87 -9.98 15.96
C VAL A 30 16.48 -9.27 14.74
N VAL A 31 16.62 -7.94 14.78
CA VAL A 31 17.23 -7.17 13.69
C VAL A 31 18.70 -7.56 13.48
N SER A 32 19.45 -7.83 14.56
CA SER A 32 20.83 -8.31 14.47
C SER A 32 20.91 -9.70 13.82
N GLN A 33 20.01 -10.61 14.18
CA GLN A 33 19.93 -11.95 13.56
C GLN A 33 19.58 -11.84 12.06
N ALA A 34 18.60 -11.00 11.71
CA ALA A 34 18.22 -10.73 10.32
C ALA A 34 19.41 -10.16 9.52
N ARG A 35 20.23 -9.31 10.12
CA ARG A 35 21.44 -8.75 9.51
C ARG A 35 22.48 -9.84 9.22
N THR A 36 22.68 -10.78 10.14
CA THR A 36 23.57 -11.93 9.92
C THR A 36 23.06 -12.79 8.77
N ALA A 37 21.76 -13.09 8.74
CA ALA A 37 21.14 -13.89 7.68
C ALA A 37 21.19 -13.20 6.30
N SER A 38 21.23 -11.87 6.24
CA SER A 38 21.21 -11.09 4.99
C SER A 38 22.36 -11.45 4.05
N SER A 39 23.57 -11.67 4.57
CA SER A 39 24.73 -12.04 3.75
C SER A 39 24.54 -13.38 3.05
N GLU A 40 23.99 -14.37 3.73
CA GLU A 40 23.74 -15.71 3.16
C GLU A 40 22.54 -15.67 2.20
N TRP A 41 21.51 -14.87 2.50
CA TRP A 41 20.37 -14.67 1.60
C TRP A 41 20.77 -14.06 0.26
N ILE A 42 21.67 -13.06 0.28
CA ILE A 42 22.23 -12.45 -0.93
C ILE A 42 23.03 -13.47 -1.75
N LYS A 43 23.83 -14.33 -1.11
CA LYS A 43 24.65 -15.35 -1.79
C LYS A 43 23.83 -16.38 -2.58
N LEU A 44 22.57 -16.60 -2.25
CA LEU A 44 21.67 -17.46 -3.04
C LEU A 44 21.47 -16.96 -4.49
N GLY A 45 21.77 -15.69 -4.75
CA GLY A 45 21.51 -15.07 -6.04
C GLY A 45 20.02 -14.95 -6.36
N PHE A 46 19.68 -14.40 -7.52
CA PHE A 46 18.29 -14.25 -7.93
C PHE A 46 17.58 -15.58 -8.13
N SER A 47 18.25 -16.56 -8.75
CA SER A 47 17.68 -17.88 -9.01
C SER A 47 17.34 -18.63 -7.72
N GLY A 48 18.24 -18.60 -6.71
CA GLY A 48 17.98 -19.24 -5.43
C GLY A 48 16.82 -18.58 -4.67
N ARG A 49 16.81 -17.26 -4.59
CA ARG A 49 15.71 -16.51 -3.95
C ARG A 49 14.37 -16.72 -4.66
N LYS A 50 14.37 -16.70 -6.01
CA LYS A 50 13.19 -17.01 -6.82
C LYS A 50 12.61 -18.38 -6.47
N LYS A 51 13.47 -19.43 -6.37
CA LYS A 51 13.02 -20.78 -6.00
C LYS A 51 12.36 -20.81 -4.63
N VAL A 52 12.96 -20.17 -3.62
CA VAL A 52 12.40 -20.09 -2.26
C VAL A 52 11.04 -19.38 -2.27
N LEU A 53 10.94 -18.21 -2.90
CA LEU A 53 9.71 -17.42 -2.94
C LEU A 53 8.58 -18.13 -3.71
N LEU A 54 8.87 -18.82 -4.81
CA LEU A 54 7.88 -19.62 -5.53
C LEU A 54 7.41 -20.82 -4.71
N ASN A 55 8.31 -21.48 -3.95
CA ASN A 55 7.94 -22.53 -3.02
C ASN A 55 7.06 -21.99 -1.90
N TRP A 56 7.36 -20.78 -1.37
CA TRP A 56 6.50 -20.13 -0.39
C TRP A 56 5.11 -19.81 -0.94
N SER A 57 5.04 -19.26 -2.16
CA SER A 57 3.80 -19.03 -2.88
C SER A 57 2.95 -20.32 -2.99
N SER A 58 3.59 -21.45 -3.36
CA SER A 58 2.94 -22.76 -3.44
C SER A 58 2.50 -23.27 -2.06
N HIS A 59 3.30 -23.07 -1.03
CA HIS A 59 2.97 -23.46 0.33
C HIS A 59 1.74 -22.68 0.85
N ILE A 60 1.68 -21.36 0.62
CA ILE A 60 0.53 -20.54 1.01
C ILE A 60 -0.75 -21.02 0.33
N ILE A 61 -0.72 -21.23 -0.99
CA ILE A 61 -1.95 -21.63 -1.71
C ILE A 61 -2.42 -23.04 -1.33
N ASN A 62 -1.50 -23.94 -1.01
CA ASN A 62 -1.83 -25.28 -0.54
C ASN A 62 -2.48 -25.27 0.86
N ASN A 63 -2.28 -24.21 1.64
CA ASN A 63 -2.86 -24.02 2.97
C ASN A 63 -3.88 -22.85 2.99
N VAL A 64 -4.48 -22.51 1.85
CA VAL A 64 -5.37 -21.35 1.71
C VAL A 64 -6.53 -21.37 2.69
N GLU A 65 -7.14 -22.51 2.95
CA GLU A 65 -8.28 -22.62 3.87
C GLU A 65 -7.84 -22.26 5.30
N GLN A 66 -6.73 -22.81 5.77
CA GLN A 66 -6.22 -22.56 7.12
C GLN A 66 -5.94 -21.07 7.36
N ILE A 67 -5.23 -20.42 6.42
CA ILE A 67 -4.94 -18.99 6.58
C ILE A 67 -6.17 -18.11 6.37
N ALA A 68 -7.08 -18.47 5.48
CA ALA A 68 -8.32 -17.74 5.27
C ALA A 68 -9.25 -17.80 6.49
N GLU A 69 -9.33 -18.94 7.16
CA GLU A 69 -10.05 -19.09 8.44
C GLU A 69 -9.43 -18.17 9.51
N LEU A 70 -8.11 -18.16 9.66
CA LEU A 70 -7.44 -17.31 10.63
C LEU A 70 -7.67 -15.81 10.33
N ILE A 71 -7.58 -15.41 9.06
CA ILE A 71 -7.89 -14.03 8.63
C ILE A 71 -9.34 -13.69 8.99
N SER A 72 -10.29 -14.58 8.69
CA SER A 72 -11.70 -14.39 9.01
C SER A 72 -11.94 -14.27 10.53
N LEU A 73 -11.26 -15.09 11.33
CA LEU A 73 -11.34 -15.03 12.79
C LEU A 73 -10.82 -13.72 13.38
N GLU A 74 -9.66 -13.24 12.91
CA GLU A 74 -9.04 -12.02 13.45
C GLU A 74 -9.63 -10.72 12.89
N THR A 75 -10.21 -10.74 11.68
CA THR A 75 -10.76 -9.53 11.03
C THR A 75 -12.28 -9.47 11.01
N GLY A 76 -12.98 -10.59 11.18
CA GLY A 76 -14.42 -10.68 11.03
C GLY A 76 -14.92 -10.72 9.59
N LYS A 77 -14.04 -10.63 8.56
CA LYS A 77 -14.46 -10.66 7.15
C LYS A 77 -14.96 -12.03 6.71
N PRO A 78 -15.83 -12.12 5.67
CA PRO A 78 -16.26 -13.38 5.10
C PRO A 78 -15.08 -14.22 4.61
N LEU A 79 -15.24 -15.55 4.69
CA LEU A 79 -14.21 -16.49 4.27
C LEU A 79 -13.87 -16.36 2.77
N SER A 80 -14.87 -16.03 1.93
CA SER A 80 -14.66 -15.73 0.50
C SER A 80 -13.71 -14.58 0.27
N ASP A 81 -13.83 -13.49 1.05
CA ASP A 81 -12.96 -12.31 0.94
C ASP A 81 -11.56 -12.63 1.45
N ALA A 82 -11.45 -13.43 2.51
CA ALA A 82 -10.17 -13.91 3.02
C ALA A 82 -9.43 -14.78 1.98
N ARG A 83 -10.14 -15.68 1.29
CA ARG A 83 -9.56 -16.48 0.19
C ARG A 83 -9.09 -15.61 -0.98
N LEU A 84 -9.89 -14.59 -1.36
CA LEU A 84 -9.50 -13.64 -2.41
C LEU A 84 -8.23 -12.86 -2.02
N GLU A 85 -8.13 -12.45 -0.76
CA GLU A 85 -6.94 -11.79 -0.23
C GLU A 85 -5.70 -12.67 -0.36
N VAL A 86 -5.79 -13.95 0.02
CA VAL A 86 -4.69 -14.92 -0.11
C VAL A 86 -4.30 -15.14 -1.58
N ALA A 87 -5.26 -15.28 -2.47
CA ALA A 87 -5.02 -15.47 -3.91
C ALA A 87 -4.24 -14.28 -4.51
N ASN A 88 -4.62 -13.03 -4.17
CA ASN A 88 -3.89 -11.85 -4.59
C ASN A 88 -2.47 -11.80 -4.00
N THR A 89 -2.30 -12.19 -2.74
CA THR A 89 -0.99 -12.28 -2.06
C THR A 89 -0.04 -13.20 -2.82
N VAL A 90 -0.48 -14.38 -3.18
CA VAL A 90 0.31 -15.38 -3.93
C VAL A 90 0.75 -14.85 -5.30
N ASN A 91 -0.13 -14.09 -5.98
CA ASN A 91 0.19 -13.44 -7.24
C ASN A 91 1.34 -12.43 -7.10
N HIS A 92 1.33 -11.61 -6.05
CA HIS A 92 2.39 -10.63 -5.77
C HIS A 92 3.73 -11.29 -5.45
N ILE A 93 3.76 -12.35 -4.64
CA ILE A 93 4.99 -13.12 -4.37
C ILE A 93 5.56 -13.66 -5.68
N GLY A 94 4.71 -14.28 -6.49
CA GLY A 94 5.10 -14.87 -7.77
C GLY A 94 5.64 -13.86 -8.75
N TRP A 95 5.05 -12.67 -8.82
CA TRP A 95 5.51 -11.59 -9.68
C TRP A 95 6.87 -11.07 -9.23
N ALA A 96 7.03 -10.70 -7.96
CA ALA A 96 8.29 -10.19 -7.41
C ALA A 96 9.44 -11.19 -7.63
N ALA A 97 9.19 -12.48 -7.37
CA ALA A 97 10.18 -13.54 -7.54
C ALA A 97 10.66 -13.68 -9.00
N ARG A 98 9.77 -13.51 -9.98
CA ARG A 98 10.10 -13.70 -11.40
C ARG A 98 10.78 -12.49 -12.04
N HIS A 99 10.53 -11.26 -11.54
CA HIS A 99 10.97 -10.04 -12.21
C HIS A 99 12.12 -9.32 -11.50
N ALA A 100 12.49 -9.72 -10.27
CA ALA A 100 13.53 -9.03 -9.50
C ALA A 100 14.89 -8.95 -10.25
N GLU A 101 15.31 -10.03 -10.90
CA GLU A 101 16.58 -10.06 -11.65
C GLU A 101 16.59 -9.07 -12.80
N GLU A 102 15.51 -8.99 -13.58
CA GLU A 102 15.38 -8.06 -14.70
C GLU A 102 15.36 -6.61 -14.22
N ILE A 103 14.55 -6.31 -13.19
CA ILE A 103 14.39 -4.96 -12.64
C ILE A 103 15.70 -4.44 -12.03
N MET A 104 16.45 -5.32 -11.36
CA MET A 104 17.71 -4.97 -10.72
C MET A 104 18.93 -5.09 -11.63
N ARG A 105 18.74 -5.44 -12.89
CA ARG A 105 19.84 -5.59 -13.86
C ARG A 105 20.66 -4.31 -13.96
N THR A 106 21.99 -4.48 -14.03
CA THR A 106 22.91 -3.38 -14.28
C THR A 106 22.54 -2.65 -15.56
N SER A 107 22.38 -1.34 -15.46
CA SER A 107 22.04 -0.47 -16.59
C SER A 107 23.25 0.37 -17.00
N HIS A 108 23.54 0.42 -18.30
CA HIS A 108 24.57 1.28 -18.86
C HIS A 108 24.03 2.71 -19.03
N ARG A 109 24.89 3.69 -18.81
CA ARG A 109 24.59 5.10 -18.98
C ARG A 109 25.61 5.72 -19.93
N ALA A 110 25.16 6.62 -20.80
CA ALA A 110 26.05 7.39 -21.64
C ALA A 110 26.90 8.34 -20.78
N PRO A 111 28.24 8.33 -20.88
CA PRO A 111 29.08 9.17 -20.06
C PRO A 111 29.14 10.64 -20.52
N GLY A 112 28.46 10.99 -21.63
CA GLY A 112 28.56 12.31 -22.26
C GLY A 112 29.87 12.53 -23.02
N ALA A 113 29.89 13.54 -23.89
CA ALA A 113 31.02 13.77 -24.81
C ALA A 113 32.34 14.09 -24.09
N LEU A 114 32.31 14.80 -22.96
CA LEU A 114 33.51 15.14 -22.18
C LEU A 114 34.15 13.95 -21.47
N MET A 115 33.40 12.89 -21.26
CA MET A 115 33.80 11.67 -20.57
C MET A 115 33.69 10.43 -21.50
N ALA A 116 33.77 10.61 -22.82
CA ALA A 116 33.60 9.53 -23.80
C ALA A 116 34.59 8.37 -23.65
N ASN A 117 35.71 8.63 -22.97
CA ASN A 117 36.70 7.61 -22.61
C ASN A 117 36.32 6.77 -21.39
N MET A 118 35.18 7.06 -20.74
CA MET A 118 34.66 6.35 -19.57
C MET A 118 33.58 5.36 -19.97
N SER A 119 33.30 4.41 -19.10
CA SER A 119 32.03 3.67 -19.04
C SER A 119 31.34 3.96 -17.74
N ALA A 120 30.04 4.14 -17.77
CA ALA A 120 29.23 4.36 -16.58
C ALA A 120 28.12 3.31 -16.49
N THR A 121 27.96 2.71 -15.33
CA THR A 121 26.88 1.75 -15.03
C THR A 121 26.18 2.15 -13.74
N VAL A 122 24.92 1.80 -13.66
CA VAL A 122 24.14 1.86 -12.41
C VAL A 122 23.77 0.43 -12.04
N GLU A 123 24.24 0.01 -10.89
CA GLU A 123 23.94 -1.27 -10.27
C GLU A 123 22.92 -1.09 -9.16
N ARG A 124 22.05 -2.09 -8.96
CA ARG A 124 21.11 -2.13 -7.85
C ARG A 124 21.55 -3.15 -6.81
N SER A 125 21.62 -2.73 -5.57
CA SER A 125 22.00 -3.57 -4.45
C SER A 125 20.94 -3.55 -3.35
N PRO A 126 20.67 -4.67 -2.65
CA PRO A 126 19.74 -4.68 -1.52
C PRO A 126 20.23 -3.77 -0.40
N LEU A 127 19.30 -3.22 0.36
CA LEU A 127 19.58 -2.33 1.50
C LEU A 127 20.14 -3.10 2.71
N GLY A 128 19.69 -4.35 2.91
CA GLY A 128 20.07 -5.19 4.05
C GLY A 128 18.85 -5.70 4.82
N VAL A 129 18.54 -5.12 5.97
CA VAL A 129 17.37 -5.47 6.79
C VAL A 129 16.25 -4.46 6.56
N VAL A 130 15.07 -4.93 6.18
CA VAL A 130 13.87 -4.10 6.00
C VAL A 130 12.89 -4.37 7.14
N GLY A 131 12.49 -3.32 7.85
CA GLY A 131 11.37 -3.37 8.77
C GLY A 131 10.06 -3.17 8.02
N VAL A 132 9.02 -3.96 8.36
CA VAL A 132 7.68 -3.79 7.82
C VAL A 132 6.69 -3.72 8.97
N ILE A 133 5.84 -2.70 9.00
CA ILE A 133 4.72 -2.58 9.94
C ILE A 133 3.44 -2.62 9.12
N GLY A 134 2.65 -3.69 9.33
CA GLY A 134 1.45 -3.97 8.55
C GLY A 134 0.14 -3.57 9.24
N PRO A 135 -0.92 -3.34 8.45
CA PRO A 135 -2.26 -3.01 8.94
C PRO A 135 -3.06 -4.27 9.30
N TRP A 136 -4.25 -4.05 9.84
CA TRP A 136 -5.15 -5.13 10.23
C TRP A 136 -6.22 -5.47 9.18
N ASN A 137 -6.52 -4.56 8.25
CA ASN A 137 -7.66 -4.70 7.34
C ASN A 137 -7.44 -5.73 6.20
N TYR A 138 -6.22 -5.83 5.71
CA TYR A 138 -5.76 -6.86 4.77
C TYR A 138 -4.41 -7.41 5.26
N PRO A 139 -4.44 -8.26 6.32
CA PRO A 139 -3.27 -8.56 7.13
C PRO A 139 -2.21 -9.42 6.45
N ILE A 140 -2.53 -10.13 5.38
CA ILE A 140 -1.56 -10.88 4.58
C ILE A 140 -1.22 -10.15 3.28
N PHE A 141 -2.22 -9.56 2.59
CA PHE A 141 -2.02 -8.95 1.28
C PHE A 141 -1.20 -7.67 1.34
N THR A 142 -1.60 -6.72 2.19
CA THR A 142 -0.97 -5.39 2.22
C THR A 142 0.50 -5.45 2.62
N PRO A 143 0.92 -6.12 3.72
CA PRO A 143 2.33 -6.21 4.06
C PRO A 143 3.15 -7.02 3.05
N MET A 144 2.52 -7.98 2.34
CA MET A 144 3.21 -8.77 1.32
C MET A 144 3.68 -7.92 0.13
N GLY A 145 3.00 -6.81 -0.16
CA GLY A 145 3.46 -5.81 -1.13
C GLY A 145 4.82 -5.18 -0.81
N SER A 146 5.24 -5.28 0.46
CA SER A 146 6.58 -4.87 0.89
C SER A 146 7.49 -6.09 1.12
N ILE A 147 7.00 -7.11 1.83
CA ILE A 147 7.77 -8.27 2.25
C ILE A 147 8.31 -9.05 1.06
N ALA A 148 7.44 -9.45 0.11
CA ALA A 148 7.86 -10.24 -1.05
C ALA A 148 8.85 -9.49 -1.94
N TYR A 149 8.65 -8.18 -2.11
CA TYR A 149 9.50 -7.34 -2.95
C TYR A 149 10.87 -7.09 -2.29
N ALA A 150 10.90 -6.87 -0.96
CA ALA A 150 12.14 -6.75 -0.20
C ALA A 150 12.95 -8.05 -0.23
N LEU A 151 12.30 -9.21 0.00
CA LEU A 151 12.93 -10.53 -0.06
C LEU A 151 13.47 -10.83 -1.46
N ALA A 152 12.70 -10.58 -2.52
CA ALA A 152 13.11 -10.79 -3.91
C ALA A 152 14.31 -9.92 -4.29
N ALA A 153 14.35 -8.67 -3.82
CA ALA A 153 15.49 -7.77 -4.00
C ALA A 153 16.77 -8.24 -3.26
N GLY A 154 16.64 -9.16 -2.27
CA GLY A 154 17.77 -9.72 -1.53
C GLY A 154 17.92 -9.19 -0.11
N ASN A 155 16.92 -8.48 0.42
CA ASN A 155 16.88 -8.08 1.81
C ASN A 155 16.34 -9.19 2.70
N THR A 156 16.63 -9.13 3.99
CA THR A 156 15.89 -9.83 5.04
C THR A 156 14.83 -8.91 5.60
N VAL A 157 13.79 -9.48 6.21
CA VAL A 157 12.63 -8.72 6.68
C VAL A 157 12.31 -9.02 8.14
N VAL A 158 12.08 -7.96 8.92
CA VAL A 158 11.48 -8.02 10.25
C VAL A 158 10.09 -7.39 10.17
N PHE A 159 9.07 -8.21 10.40
CA PHE A 159 7.67 -7.83 10.24
C PHE A 159 6.98 -7.65 11.58
N LYS A 160 6.32 -6.51 11.77
CA LYS A 160 5.39 -6.29 12.88
C LYS A 160 3.96 -6.22 12.33
N PRO A 161 3.15 -7.26 12.49
CA PRO A 161 1.71 -7.19 12.18
C PRO A 161 0.99 -6.23 13.12
N SER A 162 -0.23 -5.84 12.75
CA SER A 162 -1.12 -5.15 13.68
C SER A 162 -1.42 -6.02 14.91
N GLU A 163 -1.67 -5.37 16.03
CA GLU A 163 -2.14 -6.01 17.27
C GLU A 163 -3.52 -6.68 17.14
N TYR A 164 -4.28 -6.32 16.12
CA TYR A 164 -5.58 -6.95 15.83
C TYR A 164 -5.45 -8.24 15.03
N THR A 165 -4.34 -8.42 14.32
CA THR A 165 -4.12 -9.58 13.42
C THR A 165 -2.74 -10.21 13.59
N PRO A 166 -2.28 -10.43 14.85
CA PRO A 166 -0.94 -10.97 15.10
C PRO A 166 -0.80 -12.43 14.68
N GLY A 167 -1.89 -13.20 14.73
CA GLY A 167 -1.90 -14.60 14.33
C GLY A 167 -1.59 -14.78 12.85
N VAL A 168 -2.16 -13.95 11.99
CA VAL A 168 -1.84 -13.95 10.56
C VAL A 168 -0.35 -13.69 10.34
N GLY A 169 0.24 -12.72 11.04
CA GLY A 169 1.67 -12.43 10.94
C GLY A 169 2.56 -13.59 11.41
N MET A 170 2.18 -14.26 12.48
CA MET A 170 2.89 -15.44 12.97
C MET A 170 2.80 -16.61 11.99
N TRP A 171 1.61 -16.86 11.46
CA TRP A 171 1.40 -17.87 10.42
C TRP A 171 2.26 -17.60 9.18
N MET A 172 2.37 -16.33 8.75
CA MET A 172 3.23 -15.95 7.63
C MET A 172 4.69 -16.36 7.88
N GLN A 173 5.20 -16.11 9.08
CA GLN A 173 6.57 -16.52 9.45
C GLN A 173 6.70 -18.05 9.47
N GLU A 174 5.77 -18.76 10.10
CA GLU A 174 5.79 -20.22 10.18
C GLU A 174 5.75 -20.85 8.78
N SER A 175 4.87 -20.35 7.91
CA SER A 175 4.76 -20.80 6.51
C SER A 175 6.04 -20.56 5.71
N PHE A 176 6.73 -19.44 5.95
CA PHE A 176 8.02 -19.18 5.33
C PHE A 176 9.12 -20.08 5.88
N ASN A 177 9.18 -20.25 7.19
CA ASN A 177 10.20 -21.09 7.84
C ASN A 177 10.10 -22.56 7.42
N ALA A 178 8.90 -23.04 7.07
CA ALA A 178 8.68 -24.40 6.55
C ALA A 178 9.42 -24.68 5.24
N ILE A 179 9.78 -23.63 4.47
CA ILE A 179 10.43 -23.75 3.16
C ILE A 179 11.77 -23.00 3.07
N ALA A 180 12.10 -22.20 4.08
CA ALA A 180 13.31 -21.38 4.09
C ALA A 180 14.56 -22.25 4.27
N PRO A 181 15.69 -21.92 3.61
CA PRO A 181 16.92 -22.70 3.73
C PRO A 181 17.62 -22.52 5.09
N PHE A 182 17.33 -21.43 5.80
CA PHE A 182 17.83 -21.10 7.15
C PHE A 182 16.98 -20.01 7.79
N ALA A 183 17.11 -19.89 9.12
CA ALA A 183 16.34 -18.90 9.90
C ALA A 183 16.86 -17.46 9.73
N GLY A 184 16.04 -16.47 10.12
CA GLY A 184 16.38 -15.05 10.16
C GLY A 184 16.17 -14.29 8.84
N ILE A 185 15.71 -14.95 7.77
CA ILE A 185 15.40 -14.29 6.49
C ILE A 185 14.11 -13.47 6.63
N PHE A 186 13.07 -14.07 7.21
CA PHE A 186 11.80 -13.44 7.51
C PHE A 186 11.40 -13.75 8.95
N THR A 187 11.23 -12.72 9.77
CA THR A 187 10.91 -12.87 11.19
C THR A 187 9.78 -11.92 11.58
N THR A 188 8.78 -12.44 12.28
CA THR A 188 7.67 -11.67 12.82
C THR A 188 7.91 -11.33 14.28
N ILE A 189 7.69 -10.08 14.66
CA ILE A 189 7.67 -9.59 16.04
C ILE A 189 6.27 -9.10 16.38
N THR A 190 5.72 -9.55 17.49
CA THR A 190 4.39 -9.14 17.95
C THR A 190 4.49 -8.10 19.05
N GLY A 191 3.47 -7.24 19.19
CA GLY A 191 3.42 -6.20 20.19
C GLY A 191 2.61 -4.98 19.75
N LEU A 192 2.62 -3.96 20.60
CA LEU A 192 1.82 -2.75 20.45
C LEU A 192 2.66 -1.60 19.81
N GLY A 193 2.22 -0.36 20.00
CA GLY A 193 2.90 0.82 19.45
C GLY A 193 4.36 0.96 19.88
N GLU A 194 4.69 0.58 21.12
CA GLU A 194 6.08 0.59 21.63
C GLU A 194 7.00 -0.34 20.85
N THR A 195 6.53 -1.55 20.50
CA THR A 195 7.27 -2.51 19.66
C THR A 195 7.46 -1.96 18.24
N GLY A 196 6.45 -1.26 17.68
CA GLY A 196 6.56 -0.57 16.40
C GLY A 196 7.61 0.53 16.43
N ASN A 197 7.61 1.37 17.45
CA ASN A 197 8.62 2.41 17.65
C ASN A 197 10.03 1.82 17.82
N ALA A 198 10.14 0.72 18.56
CA ALA A 198 11.42 0.01 18.71
C ALA A 198 11.94 -0.50 17.35
N LEU A 199 11.09 -1.00 16.46
CA LEU A 199 11.49 -1.40 15.12
C LEU A 199 12.00 -0.21 14.29
N CYS A 200 11.35 0.96 14.39
CA CYS A 200 11.79 2.17 13.69
C CYS A 200 13.21 2.61 14.07
N THR A 201 13.61 2.34 15.33
CA THR A 201 14.89 2.79 15.90
C THR A 201 15.91 1.66 16.10
N SER A 202 15.62 0.43 15.65
CA SER A 202 16.46 -0.76 15.86
C SER A 202 17.63 -0.90 14.88
N GLY A 203 17.83 0.07 14.00
CA GLY A 203 18.89 0.04 12.99
C GLY A 203 18.53 -0.77 11.73
N VAL A 204 17.24 -0.95 11.41
CA VAL A 204 16.83 -1.42 10.09
C VAL A 204 17.31 -0.46 8.99
N ASN A 205 17.54 -0.95 7.78
CA ASN A 205 18.06 -0.14 6.68
C ASN A 205 16.96 0.62 5.92
N LYS A 206 15.72 0.20 6.07
CA LYS A 206 14.51 0.87 5.57
C LYS A 206 13.30 0.39 6.36
N LEU A 207 12.30 1.24 6.49
CA LEU A 207 11.01 0.85 7.04
C LEU A 207 9.91 1.04 6.00
N SER A 208 9.01 0.06 5.90
CA SER A 208 7.73 0.18 5.19
C SER A 208 6.61 0.15 6.20
N PHE A 209 5.73 1.13 6.14
CA PHE A 209 4.58 1.27 7.03
C PHE A 209 3.30 1.42 6.23
N THR A 210 2.27 0.66 6.64
CA THR A 210 0.90 0.86 6.16
C THR A 210 -0.04 1.04 7.35
N GLY A 211 -0.80 2.14 7.34
CA GLY A 211 -1.74 2.47 8.40
C GLY A 211 -2.22 3.92 8.37
N SER A 212 -2.70 4.45 9.50
CA SER A 212 -3.24 5.81 9.53
C SER A 212 -2.16 6.89 9.29
N THR A 213 -2.52 7.99 8.62
CA THR A 213 -1.65 9.15 8.40
C THR A 213 -1.05 9.68 9.72
N ARG A 214 -1.82 9.67 10.81
CA ARG A 214 -1.34 10.07 12.14
C ARG A 214 -0.16 9.20 12.60
N THR A 215 -0.30 7.90 12.51
CA THR A 215 0.76 6.96 12.90
C THR A 215 1.95 7.03 11.94
N ALA A 216 1.71 7.21 10.64
CA ALA A 216 2.76 7.37 9.64
C ALA A 216 3.70 8.55 9.96
N LYS A 217 3.15 9.69 10.41
CA LYS A 217 3.94 10.86 10.84
C LYS A 217 4.85 10.52 12.04
N LEU A 218 4.37 9.73 13.00
CA LEU A 218 5.19 9.27 14.13
C LEU A 218 6.29 8.31 13.70
N VAL A 219 5.96 7.37 12.82
CA VAL A 219 6.92 6.41 12.23
C VAL A 219 8.02 7.16 11.46
N ALA A 220 7.63 8.11 10.60
CA ALA A 220 8.59 8.93 9.85
C ALA A 220 9.53 9.71 10.78
N ALA A 221 9.00 10.33 11.83
CA ALA A 221 9.79 11.07 12.81
C ALA A 221 10.77 10.15 13.57
N ALA A 222 10.34 8.97 13.98
CA ALA A 222 11.20 7.98 14.65
C ALA A 222 12.32 7.49 13.71
N CYS A 223 12.00 7.16 12.46
CA CYS A 223 12.99 6.72 11.47
C CYS A 223 13.99 7.81 11.09
N ALA A 224 13.56 9.07 11.06
CA ALA A 224 14.42 10.21 10.75
C ALA A 224 15.58 10.36 11.75
N THR A 225 15.41 9.96 13.00
CA THR A 225 16.48 10.00 14.03
C THR A 225 17.67 9.09 13.69
N GLN A 226 17.45 8.09 12.82
CA GLN A 226 18.43 7.10 12.37
C GLN A 226 18.78 7.29 10.87
N MET A 227 18.27 8.32 10.22
CA MET A 227 18.37 8.51 8.76
C MET A 227 17.82 7.32 7.96
N ASN A 228 16.91 6.54 8.53
CA ASN A 228 16.29 5.42 7.85
C ASN A 228 15.25 5.91 6.85
N PRO A 229 15.38 5.58 5.55
CA PRO A 229 14.35 5.87 4.57
C PRO A 229 13.08 5.08 4.85
N VAL A 230 11.93 5.67 4.51
CA VAL A 230 10.63 5.04 4.73
C VAL A 230 9.80 4.99 3.46
N VAL A 231 8.93 3.98 3.36
CA VAL A 231 7.75 3.96 2.49
C VAL A 231 6.54 4.09 3.40
N LEU A 232 5.67 5.03 3.12
CA LEU A 232 4.46 5.29 3.90
C LEU A 232 3.24 5.12 3.01
N GLU A 233 2.44 4.13 3.31
CA GLU A 233 1.14 3.89 2.71
C GLU A 233 0.07 4.23 3.74
N CYS A 234 -0.65 5.33 3.50
CA CYS A 234 -1.63 5.87 4.44
C CYS A 234 -3.04 5.74 3.88
N GLY A 235 -4.02 6.17 4.68
CA GLY A 235 -5.41 6.20 4.27
C GLY A 235 -5.69 7.11 3.08
N GLY A 236 -6.90 6.99 2.55
CA GLY A 236 -7.42 7.77 1.45
C GLY A 236 -8.79 8.37 1.77
N LYS A 237 -9.31 9.16 0.86
CA LYS A 237 -10.71 9.56 0.74
C LYS A 237 -11.06 9.45 -0.73
N ASP A 238 -10.98 8.21 -1.23
CA ASP A 238 -10.96 7.95 -2.66
C ASP A 238 -12.27 8.36 -3.34
N PRO A 239 -12.20 9.25 -4.34
CA PRO A 239 -13.36 9.68 -5.09
C PRO A 239 -13.72 8.68 -6.18
N VAL A 240 -15.03 8.52 -6.41
CA VAL A 240 -15.60 7.88 -7.59
C VAL A 240 -16.24 8.95 -8.46
N LEU A 241 -15.81 9.08 -9.72
CA LEU A 241 -16.36 10.05 -10.66
C LEU A 241 -17.20 9.31 -11.71
N VAL A 242 -18.49 9.63 -11.78
CA VAL A 242 -19.46 8.99 -12.67
C VAL A 242 -19.94 9.99 -13.71
N ALA A 243 -19.49 9.85 -14.94
CA ALA A 243 -19.87 10.70 -16.06
C ALA A 243 -21.24 10.31 -16.63
N ALA A 244 -21.92 11.24 -17.32
CA ALA A 244 -23.21 10.99 -17.94
C ALA A 244 -23.24 9.84 -18.96
N ASP A 245 -22.08 9.47 -19.54
CA ASP A 245 -21.95 8.38 -20.49
C ASP A 245 -21.54 7.03 -19.85
N ALA A 246 -21.51 6.95 -18.52
CA ALA A 246 -21.13 5.75 -17.80
C ALA A 246 -22.13 4.59 -18.00
N ASN A 247 -21.64 3.37 -17.87
CA ASN A 247 -22.51 2.20 -17.68
C ASN A 247 -22.92 2.16 -16.22
N LEU A 248 -24.13 2.61 -15.91
CA LEU A 248 -24.60 2.80 -14.52
C LEU A 248 -24.68 1.47 -13.75
N ASP A 249 -25.10 0.39 -14.38
CA ASP A 249 -25.24 -0.89 -13.69
C ASP A 249 -23.86 -1.38 -13.18
N ARG A 250 -22.85 -1.32 -14.03
CA ARG A 250 -21.48 -1.66 -13.64
C ARG A 250 -20.88 -0.65 -12.64
N ALA A 251 -21.18 0.63 -12.83
CA ALA A 251 -20.67 1.69 -11.95
C ALA A 251 -21.23 1.54 -10.54
N VAL A 252 -22.54 1.27 -10.41
CA VAL A 252 -23.20 1.08 -9.12
C VAL A 252 -22.69 -0.19 -8.44
N ASP A 253 -22.67 -1.32 -9.14
CA ASP A 253 -22.23 -2.61 -8.59
C ASP A 253 -20.81 -2.48 -8.01
N ALA A 254 -19.86 -1.99 -8.79
CA ALA A 254 -18.49 -1.82 -8.36
C ALA A 254 -18.31 -0.77 -7.26
N THR A 255 -19.08 0.32 -7.29
CA THR A 255 -18.99 1.39 -6.28
C THR A 255 -19.54 0.94 -4.94
N ILE A 256 -20.69 0.27 -4.92
CA ILE A 256 -21.29 -0.26 -3.70
C ILE A 256 -20.41 -1.39 -3.13
N TRP A 257 -19.90 -2.29 -3.97
CA TRP A 257 -18.95 -3.30 -3.51
C TRP A 257 -17.69 -2.65 -2.90
N SER A 258 -17.10 -1.66 -3.56
CA SER A 258 -15.91 -0.95 -3.08
C SER A 258 -16.14 -0.21 -1.76
N ALA A 259 -17.36 0.28 -1.51
CA ALA A 259 -17.71 1.00 -0.29
C ALA A 259 -18.07 0.06 0.88
N MET A 260 -18.57 -1.15 0.60
CA MET A 260 -19.14 -2.04 1.61
C MET A 260 -18.27 -3.27 1.90
N ALA A 261 -17.48 -3.74 0.93
CA ALA A 261 -16.59 -4.89 1.11
C ALA A 261 -15.64 -4.67 2.31
N ASN A 262 -15.37 -5.74 3.06
CA ASN A 262 -14.60 -5.68 4.31
C ASN A 262 -15.15 -4.65 5.32
N ALA A 263 -16.48 -4.43 5.36
CA ALA A 263 -17.16 -3.40 6.16
C ALA A 263 -16.65 -1.97 5.86
N GLY A 264 -16.27 -1.67 4.63
CA GLY A 264 -15.69 -0.39 4.22
C GLY A 264 -14.28 -0.12 4.74
N GLN A 265 -13.64 -1.12 5.34
CA GLN A 265 -12.31 -1.02 5.95
C GLN A 265 -11.20 -1.20 4.92
N SER A 266 -11.21 -0.36 3.87
CA SER A 266 -10.24 -0.37 2.78
C SER A 266 -9.72 1.03 2.50
N CYS A 267 -8.38 1.18 2.46
CA CYS A 267 -7.73 2.46 2.17
C CYS A 267 -8.08 3.02 0.77
N ILE A 268 -8.44 2.12 -0.17
CA ILE A 268 -8.88 2.43 -1.54
C ILE A 268 -10.39 2.24 -1.74
N GLY A 269 -11.15 2.15 -0.64
CA GLY A 269 -12.60 2.06 -0.64
C GLY A 269 -13.26 3.32 -1.21
N ALA A 270 -14.40 3.16 -1.88
CA ALA A 270 -15.19 4.29 -2.35
C ALA A 270 -15.85 4.97 -1.15
N GLU A 271 -15.44 6.17 -0.81
CA GLU A 271 -16.03 6.92 0.31
C GLU A 271 -16.85 8.13 -0.12
N ARG A 272 -16.53 8.74 -1.29
CA ARG A 272 -17.26 9.87 -1.87
C ARG A 272 -17.43 9.69 -3.36
N VAL A 273 -18.64 9.92 -3.85
CA VAL A 273 -19.03 9.73 -5.25
C VAL A 273 -19.54 11.05 -5.81
N TYR A 274 -19.00 11.47 -6.93
CA TYR A 274 -19.42 12.63 -7.70
C TYR A 274 -20.08 12.16 -9.00
N VAL A 275 -21.40 12.30 -9.07
CA VAL A 275 -22.20 11.81 -10.21
C VAL A 275 -22.71 12.99 -11.03
N ASP A 276 -22.51 12.94 -12.35
CA ASP A 276 -23.10 13.93 -13.28
C ASP A 276 -24.63 14.01 -13.05
N GLU A 277 -25.15 15.22 -12.87
CA GLU A 277 -26.57 15.45 -12.50
C GLU A 277 -27.56 14.77 -13.45
N LYS A 278 -27.20 14.58 -14.72
CA LYS A 278 -28.04 13.93 -15.74
C LYS A 278 -28.34 12.48 -15.45
N VAL A 279 -27.51 11.81 -14.66
CA VAL A 279 -27.64 10.38 -14.35
C VAL A 279 -27.65 10.11 -12.85
N ALA A 280 -27.58 11.16 -12.02
CA ALA A 280 -27.43 11.03 -10.57
C ALA A 280 -28.64 10.35 -9.91
N ASP A 281 -29.88 10.71 -10.29
CA ASP A 281 -31.07 10.09 -9.69
C ASP A 281 -31.14 8.60 -9.98
N ALA A 282 -30.88 8.20 -11.23
CA ALA A 282 -30.82 6.79 -11.61
C ALA A 282 -29.69 6.02 -10.92
N PHE A 283 -28.52 6.68 -10.73
CA PHE A 283 -27.40 6.10 -9.98
C PHE A 283 -27.76 5.88 -8.52
N ILE A 284 -28.35 6.88 -7.85
CA ILE A 284 -28.73 6.82 -6.44
C ILE A 284 -29.82 5.75 -6.23
N GLU A 285 -30.86 5.71 -7.08
CA GLU A 285 -31.92 4.69 -7.01
C GLU A 285 -31.34 3.28 -7.09
N LYS A 286 -30.47 3.02 -8.07
CA LYS A 286 -29.80 1.72 -8.22
C LYS A 286 -28.88 1.38 -7.04
N ALA A 287 -28.16 2.39 -6.50
CA ALA A 287 -27.30 2.22 -5.34
C ALA A 287 -28.11 1.84 -4.09
N ILE A 288 -29.27 2.48 -3.87
CA ILE A 288 -30.19 2.15 -2.78
C ILE A 288 -30.71 0.71 -2.95
N ALA A 289 -31.18 0.37 -4.17
CA ALA A 289 -31.71 -0.97 -4.46
C ALA A 289 -30.68 -2.04 -4.15
N LEU A 290 -29.41 -1.86 -4.56
CA LEU A 290 -28.34 -2.82 -4.28
C LEU A 290 -27.99 -2.84 -2.78
N ALA A 291 -27.79 -1.68 -2.14
CA ALA A 291 -27.45 -1.59 -0.72
C ALA A 291 -28.52 -2.24 0.18
N SER A 292 -29.80 -2.18 -0.20
CA SER A 292 -30.89 -2.79 0.55
C SER A 292 -30.84 -4.34 0.58
N THR A 293 -30.10 -4.95 -0.32
CA THR A 293 -29.89 -6.41 -0.34
C THR A 293 -28.71 -6.86 0.51
N LEU A 294 -27.90 -5.93 1.00
CA LEU A 294 -26.69 -6.22 1.75
C LEU A 294 -26.95 -6.22 3.26
N LYS A 295 -26.24 -7.10 3.95
CA LYS A 295 -26.31 -7.25 5.40
C LYS A 295 -24.91 -7.41 5.98
N ALA A 296 -24.57 -6.61 7.00
CA ALA A 296 -23.44 -6.89 7.87
C ALA A 296 -23.80 -8.03 8.83
N GLY A 297 -22.87 -8.93 9.08
CA GLY A 297 -23.10 -10.06 9.98
C GLY A 297 -21.85 -10.89 10.22
N SER A 298 -21.94 -11.88 11.09
CA SER A 298 -20.86 -12.86 11.30
C SER A 298 -20.53 -13.60 10.00
N PRO A 299 -19.30 -14.15 9.87
CA PRO A 299 -18.95 -14.95 8.70
C PRO A 299 -19.98 -16.05 8.42
N GLY A 300 -20.51 -16.07 7.20
CA GLY A 300 -21.59 -16.97 6.77
C GLY A 300 -23.03 -16.45 6.98
N GLU A 301 -23.23 -15.37 7.71
CA GLU A 301 -24.55 -14.76 7.98
C GLU A 301 -24.76 -13.40 7.28
N GLY A 302 -23.70 -12.77 6.82
CA GLY A 302 -23.70 -11.46 6.16
C GLY A 302 -22.90 -11.44 4.88
N ASN A 303 -23.10 -10.37 4.07
CA ASN A 303 -22.33 -10.11 2.87
C ASN A 303 -20.93 -9.56 3.19
N TYR A 304 -20.79 -8.93 4.35
CA TYR A 304 -19.52 -8.42 4.90
C TYR A 304 -19.55 -8.47 6.43
N GLY A 305 -18.39 -8.32 7.06
CA GLY A 305 -18.19 -8.61 8.46
C GLY A 305 -18.35 -7.44 9.42
N ALA A 306 -17.75 -7.59 10.60
CA ALA A 306 -17.73 -6.62 11.68
C ALA A 306 -16.69 -5.51 11.45
N ALA A 307 -16.80 -4.41 12.19
CA ALA A 307 -15.71 -3.48 12.39
C ALA A 307 -14.62 -4.17 13.24
N THR A 308 -13.45 -4.37 12.64
CA THR A 308 -12.33 -5.08 13.30
C THR A 308 -11.79 -4.30 14.50
N MET A 309 -11.78 -2.98 14.41
CA MET A 309 -11.31 -2.09 15.47
C MET A 309 -12.51 -1.40 16.14
N PRO A 310 -12.80 -1.66 17.44
CA PRO A 310 -13.97 -1.10 18.11
C PRO A 310 -14.06 0.44 18.04
N SER A 311 -12.94 1.14 18.20
CA SER A 311 -12.91 2.61 18.12
C SER A 311 -13.28 3.17 16.74
N GLN A 312 -13.35 2.35 15.70
CA GLN A 312 -13.80 2.76 14.37
C GLN A 312 -15.30 3.10 14.36
N ILE A 313 -16.09 2.45 15.20
CA ILE A 313 -17.52 2.74 15.36
C ILE A 313 -17.76 4.21 15.80
N ASP A 314 -16.90 4.74 16.65
CA ASP A 314 -16.99 6.15 17.10
C ASP A 314 -16.69 7.11 15.93
N VAL A 315 -15.70 6.80 15.10
CA VAL A 315 -15.35 7.58 13.92
C VAL A 315 -16.53 7.58 12.92
N ILE A 316 -17.05 6.40 12.59
CA ILE A 316 -18.19 6.23 11.68
C ILE A 316 -19.40 7.04 12.21
N THR A 317 -19.73 6.86 13.49
CA THR A 317 -20.86 7.56 14.13
C THR A 317 -20.69 9.07 14.09
N SER A 318 -19.50 9.56 14.39
CA SER A 318 -19.16 10.99 14.37
C SER A 318 -19.32 11.59 12.98
N HIS A 319 -18.81 10.90 11.94
CA HIS A 319 -18.90 11.38 10.56
C HIS A 319 -20.34 11.41 10.05
N VAL A 320 -21.13 10.35 10.33
CA VAL A 320 -22.55 10.34 9.93
C VAL A 320 -23.34 11.45 10.63
N LYS A 321 -23.11 11.66 11.94
CA LYS A 321 -23.74 12.76 12.68
C LYS A 321 -23.35 14.13 12.12
N ALA A 322 -22.07 14.32 11.80
CA ALA A 322 -21.57 15.55 11.18
C ALA A 322 -22.25 15.80 9.83
N ALA A 323 -22.28 14.80 8.94
CA ALA A 323 -22.93 14.91 7.64
C ALA A 323 -24.40 15.37 7.73
N ILE A 324 -25.17 14.79 8.65
CA ILE A 324 -26.60 15.17 8.83
C ILE A 324 -26.73 16.56 9.46
N LYS A 325 -25.90 16.89 10.45
CA LYS A 325 -25.88 18.22 11.07
C LYS A 325 -25.56 19.32 10.05
N ASP A 326 -24.65 19.03 9.12
CA ASP A 326 -24.21 19.98 8.09
C ASP A 326 -25.19 20.12 6.93
N GLY A 327 -26.31 19.37 6.91
CA GLY A 327 -27.38 19.47 5.93
C GLY A 327 -27.52 18.30 4.95
N GLY A 328 -26.65 17.29 5.05
CA GLY A 328 -26.76 16.05 4.30
C GLY A 328 -27.99 15.24 4.69
N LYS A 329 -28.37 14.28 3.84
CA LYS A 329 -29.60 13.47 4.02
C LYS A 329 -29.26 11.99 3.90
N PHE A 330 -29.99 11.16 4.64
CA PHE A 330 -29.99 9.73 4.40
C PHE A 330 -30.77 9.43 3.12
N ALA A 331 -30.12 8.82 2.13
CA ALA A 331 -30.79 8.18 1.03
C ALA A 331 -31.13 6.71 1.37
N TYR A 332 -30.24 6.07 2.18
CA TYR A 332 -30.48 4.73 2.70
C TYR A 332 -29.83 4.57 4.09
N GLY A 333 -30.45 3.73 4.93
CA GLY A 333 -29.97 3.53 6.29
C GLY A 333 -30.29 4.68 7.22
N SER A 334 -29.69 4.71 8.40
CA SER A 334 -29.87 5.74 9.42
C SER A 334 -28.79 5.60 10.49
N LEU A 335 -28.80 6.48 11.53
CA LEU A 335 -27.94 6.28 12.71
C LEU A 335 -28.18 4.94 13.43
N LYS A 336 -29.38 4.35 13.30
CA LYS A 336 -29.67 3.01 13.85
C LYS A 336 -28.99 1.88 13.07
N SER A 337 -28.45 2.16 11.88
CA SER A 337 -27.66 1.22 11.10
C SER A 337 -26.29 0.95 11.72
N ILE A 338 -25.83 1.83 12.63
CA ILE A 338 -24.53 1.74 13.29
C ILE A 338 -24.73 1.06 14.65
N GLN A 339 -24.43 -0.24 14.71
CA GLN A 339 -24.53 -1.04 15.93
C GLN A 339 -23.26 -1.87 16.05
N GLU A 340 -22.53 -1.70 17.14
CA GLU A 340 -21.32 -2.49 17.41
C GLU A 340 -21.65 -3.97 17.55
N PRO A 341 -20.88 -4.87 16.94
CA PRO A 341 -19.73 -4.60 16.05
C PRO A 341 -20.09 -4.44 14.58
N PHE A 342 -21.39 -4.47 14.22
CA PHE A 342 -21.86 -4.48 12.83
C PHE A 342 -22.45 -3.12 12.42
N VAL A 343 -21.99 -2.61 11.28
CA VAL A 343 -22.55 -1.39 10.68
C VAL A 343 -23.26 -1.81 9.38
N GLN A 344 -24.58 -1.61 9.34
CA GLN A 344 -25.38 -1.84 8.13
C GLN A 344 -25.11 -0.73 7.11
N PRO A 345 -25.35 -0.94 5.79
CA PRO A 345 -25.07 0.04 4.76
C PRO A 345 -25.73 1.38 5.01
N VAL A 346 -24.97 2.48 4.83
CA VAL A 346 -25.50 3.85 4.88
C VAL A 346 -25.11 4.58 3.61
N ILE A 347 -26.11 5.18 2.93
CA ILE A 347 -25.91 6.07 1.79
C ILE A 347 -26.37 7.46 2.21
N LEU A 348 -25.45 8.42 2.13
CA LEU A 348 -25.71 9.84 2.37
C LEU A 348 -25.71 10.59 1.04
N VAL A 349 -26.56 11.61 0.91
CA VAL A 349 -26.64 12.49 -0.26
C VAL A 349 -26.66 13.94 0.18
N ASP A 350 -26.35 14.85 -0.74
CA ASP A 350 -26.36 16.29 -0.54
C ASP A 350 -25.49 16.74 0.67
N VAL A 351 -24.41 16.01 0.96
CA VAL A 351 -23.50 16.34 2.06
C VAL A 351 -22.57 17.48 1.63
N PRO A 352 -22.55 18.62 2.36
CA PRO A 352 -21.66 19.72 2.02
C PRO A 352 -20.18 19.31 2.01
N GLU A 353 -19.42 19.86 1.06
CA GLU A 353 -18.00 19.53 0.86
C GLU A 353 -17.10 19.89 2.07
N ALA A 354 -17.56 20.80 2.94
CA ALA A 354 -16.85 21.17 4.17
C ALA A 354 -17.07 20.17 5.32
N SER A 355 -18.01 19.23 5.18
CA SER A 355 -18.30 18.25 6.23
C SER A 355 -17.12 17.32 6.49
N ALA A 356 -16.88 16.97 7.76
CA ALA A 356 -15.87 15.99 8.14
C ALA A 356 -16.08 14.66 7.41
N ALA A 357 -17.32 14.25 7.16
CA ALA A 357 -17.65 13.03 6.43
C ALA A 357 -17.16 13.04 4.97
N VAL A 358 -16.99 14.21 4.34
CA VAL A 358 -16.42 14.35 2.99
C VAL A 358 -14.90 14.53 3.04
N ARG A 359 -14.38 15.19 4.07
CA ARG A 359 -12.97 15.59 4.18
C ARG A 359 -12.07 14.53 4.79
N GLU A 360 -12.58 13.76 5.76
CA GLU A 360 -11.79 12.78 6.53
C GLU A 360 -12.16 11.35 6.16
N GLU A 361 -11.19 10.44 6.25
CA GLU A 361 -11.39 9.02 6.02
C GLU A 361 -12.36 8.42 7.05
N THR A 362 -13.45 7.81 6.60
CA THR A 362 -14.46 7.19 7.47
C THR A 362 -14.12 5.74 7.79
N PHE A 363 -13.57 5.02 6.84
CA PHE A 363 -13.14 3.62 6.96
C PHE A 363 -14.24 2.70 7.49
N GLY A 364 -15.44 2.85 6.94
CA GLY A 364 -16.66 2.13 7.30
C GLY A 364 -17.63 2.03 6.12
N PRO A 365 -18.70 1.21 6.20
CA PRO A 365 -19.63 0.96 5.11
C PRO A 365 -20.61 2.13 4.92
N ILE A 366 -20.05 3.31 4.77
CA ILE A 366 -20.76 4.60 4.58
C ILE A 366 -20.27 5.20 3.27
N ILE A 367 -21.20 5.56 2.40
CA ILE A 367 -20.87 6.22 1.14
C ILE A 367 -21.63 7.53 1.00
N ILE A 368 -20.95 8.55 0.49
CA ILE A 368 -21.52 9.86 0.19
C ILE A 368 -21.65 9.99 -1.32
N ILE A 369 -22.84 10.32 -1.80
CA ILE A 369 -23.12 10.53 -3.23
C ILE A 369 -23.60 11.95 -3.44
N ASN A 370 -22.74 12.77 -4.05
CA ASN A 370 -23.04 14.16 -4.37
C ASN A 370 -23.23 14.35 -5.88
N ARG A 371 -24.19 15.18 -6.27
CA ARG A 371 -24.44 15.57 -7.67
C ARG A 371 -23.45 16.66 -8.09
N VAL A 372 -23.00 16.59 -9.34
CA VAL A 372 -22.16 17.62 -9.95
C VAL A 372 -22.70 18.01 -11.32
N LYS A 373 -22.54 19.30 -11.68
CA LYS A 373 -23.00 19.83 -12.97
C LYS A 373 -22.11 19.39 -14.14
N SER A 374 -20.88 18.99 -13.86
CA SER A 374 -19.91 18.57 -14.89
C SER A 374 -18.76 17.77 -14.31
N MET A 375 -18.08 17.00 -15.15
CA MET A 375 -16.85 16.32 -14.74
C MET A 375 -15.71 17.28 -14.40
N LYS A 376 -15.73 18.51 -14.89
CA LYS A 376 -14.77 19.55 -14.47
C LYS A 376 -14.95 19.90 -12.98
N GLU A 377 -16.18 20.04 -12.53
CA GLU A 377 -16.51 20.25 -11.13
C GLU A 377 -16.14 19.02 -10.28
N ALA A 378 -16.49 17.81 -10.74
CA ALA A 378 -16.11 16.56 -10.08
C ALA A 378 -14.59 16.45 -9.86
N ILE A 379 -13.79 16.79 -10.86
CA ILE A 379 -12.32 16.80 -10.78
C ILE A 379 -11.84 17.83 -9.74
N ALA A 380 -12.41 19.03 -9.76
CA ALA A 380 -12.04 20.07 -8.81
C ALA A 380 -12.30 19.61 -7.36
N LEU A 381 -13.49 19.06 -7.08
CA LEU A 381 -13.87 18.54 -5.77
C LEU A 381 -13.05 17.32 -5.38
N ALA A 382 -12.78 16.41 -6.32
CA ALA A 382 -11.93 15.25 -6.09
C ALA A 382 -10.50 15.67 -5.66
N ASN A 383 -9.95 16.69 -6.29
CA ASN A 383 -8.61 17.21 -6.02
C ASN A 383 -8.53 18.06 -4.75
N ASP A 384 -9.64 18.66 -4.30
CA ASP A 384 -9.73 19.42 -3.05
C ASP A 384 -9.80 18.49 -1.84
N SER A 385 -8.73 17.74 -1.65
CA SER A 385 -8.54 16.80 -0.54
C SER A 385 -7.09 16.81 -0.09
N ARG A 386 -6.89 16.63 1.22
CA ARG A 386 -5.54 16.36 1.77
C ARG A 386 -5.01 14.99 1.37
N TYR A 387 -5.87 14.07 0.96
CA TYR A 387 -5.54 12.72 0.50
C TYR A 387 -5.35 12.67 -1.03
N GLY A 388 -4.72 11.60 -1.48
CA GLY A 388 -4.51 11.33 -2.89
C GLY A 388 -3.98 9.91 -3.09
N LEU A 389 -4.72 8.90 -2.56
CA LEU A 389 -4.33 7.49 -2.72
C LEU A 389 -4.80 6.97 -4.07
N GLY A 390 -6.09 6.79 -4.26
CA GLY A 390 -6.67 6.31 -5.49
C GLY A 390 -7.87 7.14 -5.96
N ALA A 391 -8.37 6.82 -7.15
CA ALA A 391 -9.62 7.32 -7.69
C ALA A 391 -10.22 6.32 -8.69
N ASN A 392 -11.56 6.30 -8.79
CA ASN A 392 -12.26 5.46 -9.75
C ASN A 392 -13.08 6.33 -10.70
N ILE A 393 -13.03 6.05 -12.00
CA ILE A 393 -13.73 6.82 -13.03
C ILE A 393 -14.63 5.90 -13.83
N TRP A 394 -15.89 6.29 -13.97
CA TRP A 394 -16.87 5.61 -14.81
C TRP A 394 -17.27 6.50 -15.99
N SER A 395 -16.76 6.19 -17.17
CA SER A 395 -17.02 6.90 -18.44
C SER A 395 -16.65 6.04 -19.62
N LYS A 396 -17.43 6.10 -20.69
CA LYS A 396 -17.12 5.41 -21.96
C LYS A 396 -16.05 6.16 -22.77
N ARG A 397 -16.01 7.50 -22.69
CA ARG A 397 -15.20 8.33 -23.62
C ARG A 397 -14.16 9.19 -22.95
N GLN A 398 -14.42 9.68 -21.71
CA GLN A 398 -13.60 10.73 -21.07
C GLN A 398 -12.61 10.18 -20.03
N GLY A 399 -12.62 8.87 -19.74
CA GLY A 399 -11.88 8.31 -18.61
C GLY A 399 -10.39 8.70 -18.57
N LYS A 400 -9.67 8.60 -19.69
CA LYS A 400 -8.24 8.98 -19.76
C LYS A 400 -8.01 10.48 -19.53
N LYS A 401 -8.89 11.34 -20.06
CA LYS A 401 -8.81 12.79 -19.86
C LYS A 401 -9.03 13.13 -18.39
N ILE A 402 -10.09 12.59 -17.78
CA ILE A 402 -10.37 12.80 -16.36
C ILE A 402 -9.19 12.29 -15.50
N ALA A 403 -8.66 11.12 -15.80
CA ALA A 403 -7.53 10.54 -15.09
C ALA A 403 -6.27 11.44 -15.11
N SER A 404 -5.98 12.09 -16.22
CA SER A 404 -4.81 12.98 -16.34
C SER A 404 -4.93 14.29 -15.54
N GLU A 405 -6.12 14.64 -15.05
CA GLU A 405 -6.38 15.85 -14.28
C GLU A 405 -6.50 15.56 -12.76
N LEU A 406 -6.52 14.27 -12.34
CA LEU A 406 -6.64 13.89 -10.93
C LEU A 406 -5.28 13.87 -10.23
N GLN A 407 -5.26 14.34 -8.97
CA GLN A 407 -4.08 14.43 -8.12
C GLN A 407 -4.05 13.27 -7.10
N CYS A 408 -3.89 12.05 -7.59
CA CYS A 408 -3.76 10.86 -6.78
C CYS A 408 -2.68 9.92 -7.34
N GLY A 409 -2.27 8.95 -6.55
CA GLY A 409 -1.25 8.00 -6.95
C GLY A 409 -1.72 6.96 -7.95
N MET A 410 -3.00 6.62 -7.92
CA MET A 410 -3.58 5.54 -8.71
C MET A 410 -4.96 5.90 -9.26
N VAL A 411 -5.25 5.49 -10.49
CA VAL A 411 -6.57 5.72 -11.11
C VAL A 411 -7.04 4.44 -11.81
N ALA A 412 -8.26 4.02 -11.51
CA ALA A 412 -8.95 2.95 -12.23
C ALA A 412 -10.04 3.53 -13.14
N ILE A 413 -10.11 3.09 -14.38
CA ILE A 413 -11.13 3.50 -15.34
C ILE A 413 -12.04 2.31 -15.63
N ASN A 414 -13.35 2.48 -15.38
CA ASN A 414 -14.39 1.45 -15.52
C ASN A 414 -14.09 0.16 -14.73
N SER A 415 -13.41 0.31 -13.61
CA SER A 415 -13.10 -0.76 -12.65
C SER A 415 -12.86 -0.16 -11.26
N THR A 416 -12.80 -1.02 -10.25
CA THR A 416 -12.40 -0.68 -8.88
C THR A 416 -11.36 -1.68 -8.39
N PHE A 417 -10.47 -1.29 -7.47
CA PHE A 417 -9.41 -2.11 -6.86
C PHE A 417 -8.40 -2.73 -7.84
N SER A 418 -8.57 -2.55 -9.16
CA SER A 418 -7.74 -3.22 -10.16
C SER A 418 -6.26 -2.87 -10.05
N PHE A 419 -5.92 -1.65 -9.67
CA PHE A 419 -4.51 -1.24 -9.46
C PHE A 419 -3.86 -1.94 -8.26
N ALA A 420 -4.62 -2.39 -7.27
CA ALA A 420 -4.09 -3.21 -6.17
C ALA A 420 -3.87 -4.67 -6.59
N ALA A 421 -4.77 -5.23 -7.40
CA ALA A 421 -4.69 -6.62 -7.86
C ALA A 421 -3.60 -6.85 -8.92
N ILE A 422 -3.21 -5.81 -9.67
CA ILE A 422 -2.18 -5.91 -10.72
C ILE A 422 -0.79 -5.74 -10.10
N SER A 423 -0.08 -6.83 -9.89
CA SER A 423 1.24 -6.85 -9.25
C SER A 423 2.36 -6.14 -10.01
N SER A 424 2.16 -5.84 -11.30
CA SER A 424 3.14 -5.17 -12.16
C SER A 424 3.05 -3.65 -12.17
N VAL A 425 2.08 -3.06 -11.47
CA VAL A 425 1.95 -1.60 -11.38
C VAL A 425 2.26 -1.12 -9.96
N PRO A 426 2.85 0.08 -9.80
CA PRO A 426 3.14 0.63 -8.48
C PRO A 426 1.86 0.96 -7.73
N PHE A 427 1.85 0.68 -6.44
CA PHE A 427 0.78 1.06 -5.52
C PHE A 427 1.30 2.12 -4.55
N GLY A 428 0.53 3.18 -4.33
CA GLY A 428 0.84 4.22 -3.36
C GLY A 428 0.27 5.58 -3.69
N GLY A 429 0.16 6.39 -2.65
CA GLY A 429 -0.45 7.71 -2.68
C GLY A 429 0.48 8.88 -2.93
N VAL A 430 -0.13 10.06 -2.90
CA VAL A 430 0.51 11.37 -2.82
C VAL A 430 -0.16 12.18 -1.70
N LYS A 431 0.34 13.37 -1.38
CA LYS A 431 -0.19 14.22 -0.29
C LYS A 431 -0.14 13.46 1.06
N ASP A 432 -1.17 13.58 1.89
CA ASP A 432 -1.26 12.90 3.20
C ASP A 432 -1.52 11.39 3.11
N SER A 433 -1.75 10.85 1.90
CA SER A 433 -1.80 9.40 1.65
C SER A 433 -0.42 8.74 1.59
N GLY A 434 0.65 9.50 1.79
CA GLY A 434 1.99 8.97 1.95
C GLY A 434 2.90 9.17 0.75
N TYR A 435 4.05 8.48 0.76
CA TYR A 435 5.07 8.54 -0.28
C TYR A 435 5.90 7.26 -0.35
N GLY A 436 6.63 7.09 -1.45
CA GLY A 436 7.20 5.81 -1.85
C GLY A 436 6.18 4.99 -2.63
N ARG A 437 6.53 3.78 -2.97
CA ARG A 437 5.63 2.83 -3.66
C ARG A 437 5.85 1.43 -3.14
N ILE A 438 4.78 0.65 -3.13
CA ILE A 438 4.84 -0.81 -3.04
C ILE A 438 4.39 -1.37 -4.40
N HIS A 439 4.60 -2.65 -4.64
CA HIS A 439 4.29 -3.32 -5.91
C HIS A 439 5.05 -2.76 -7.13
N GLY A 440 5.01 -3.50 -8.21
CA GLY A 440 5.65 -3.11 -9.48
C GLY A 440 7.17 -2.98 -9.42
N PRO A 441 7.79 -2.56 -10.52
CA PRO A 441 9.22 -2.26 -10.55
C PRO A 441 9.61 -1.17 -9.55
N GLU A 442 8.80 -0.13 -9.43
CA GLU A 442 9.02 1.00 -8.52
C GLU A 442 9.07 0.52 -7.07
N GLY A 443 8.09 -0.31 -6.66
CA GLY A 443 8.04 -0.87 -5.31
C GLY A 443 9.20 -1.82 -5.02
N LEU A 444 9.65 -2.60 -5.99
CA LEU A 444 10.83 -3.43 -5.83
C LEU A 444 12.10 -2.58 -5.64
N LEU A 445 12.24 -1.52 -6.42
CA LEU A 445 13.38 -0.62 -6.35
C LEU A 445 13.45 0.19 -5.05
N GLU A 446 12.33 0.39 -4.35
CA GLU A 446 12.32 1.00 -3.00
C GLU A 446 13.19 0.24 -1.99
N TYR A 447 13.37 -1.07 -2.17
CA TYR A 447 14.19 -1.91 -1.30
C TYR A 447 15.62 -2.10 -1.80
N THR A 448 16.08 -1.19 -2.67
CA THR A 448 17.42 -1.19 -3.23
C THR A 448 18.06 0.19 -3.15
N TYR A 449 19.38 0.25 -3.21
CA TYR A 449 20.08 1.49 -3.51
C TYR A 449 20.79 1.40 -4.85
N ALA A 450 20.87 2.54 -5.53
CA ALA A 450 21.62 2.67 -6.77
C ALA A 450 23.10 2.92 -6.45
N ARG A 451 23.99 2.09 -7.01
CA ARG A 451 25.43 2.28 -6.97
C ARG A 451 25.92 2.68 -8.35
N THR A 452 26.53 3.84 -8.46
CA THR A 452 27.18 4.28 -9.71
C THR A 452 28.61 3.74 -9.76
N VAL A 453 28.94 3.06 -10.87
CA VAL A 453 30.30 2.61 -11.14
C VAL A 453 30.77 3.26 -12.43
N VAL A 454 31.87 4.02 -12.33
CA VAL A 454 32.52 4.66 -13.47
C VAL A 454 33.91 4.10 -13.63
N ARG A 455 34.24 3.69 -14.86
CA ARG A 455 35.54 3.11 -15.19
C ARG A 455 36.15 3.82 -16.40
N THR A 456 37.42 4.19 -16.30
CA THR A 456 38.22 4.64 -17.44
C THR A 456 38.45 3.45 -18.39
N ARG A 457 38.01 3.58 -19.64
CA ARG A 457 38.22 2.58 -20.71
C ARG A 457 39.51 2.82 -21.48
N VAL A 458 39.79 4.10 -21.74
CA VAL A 458 40.96 4.53 -22.48
C VAL A 458 41.56 5.74 -21.78
N ASN A 459 42.86 5.68 -21.50
CA ASN A 459 43.59 6.82 -20.95
C ASN A 459 43.85 7.85 -22.07
N LEU A 460 43.22 9.00 -21.93
CA LEU A 460 43.50 10.12 -22.85
C LEU A 460 44.78 10.83 -22.43
N PRO A 461 45.60 11.33 -23.39
CA PRO A 461 46.77 12.13 -23.08
C PRO A 461 46.39 13.49 -22.48
N LEU A 462 45.13 13.90 -22.64
CA LEU A 462 44.59 15.15 -22.07
C LEU A 462 44.34 15.01 -20.56
N LYS A 463 45.08 15.75 -19.76
CA LYS A 463 44.95 15.76 -18.30
C LYS A 463 43.85 16.71 -17.84
N ILE A 464 42.59 16.39 -18.15
CA ILE A 464 41.42 17.22 -17.87
C ILE A 464 41.20 17.36 -16.35
N LEU A 465 41.20 16.25 -15.62
CA LEU A 465 41.02 16.19 -14.17
C LEU A 465 42.40 16.08 -13.48
N SER A 466 43.20 17.13 -13.55
CA SER A 466 44.56 17.13 -13.00
C SER A 466 45.02 18.56 -12.70
N PHE A 467 45.75 18.75 -11.63
CA PHE A 467 46.49 20.01 -11.34
C PHE A 467 47.60 20.29 -12.37
N LYS A 468 48.01 19.30 -13.15
CA LYS A 468 48.95 19.42 -14.27
C LYS A 468 48.28 19.83 -15.59
N ARG A 469 47.04 20.33 -15.53
CA ARG A 469 46.28 20.82 -16.68
C ARG A 469 46.95 22.07 -17.25
N THR A 470 47.06 22.12 -18.55
CA THR A 470 47.70 23.25 -19.25
C THR A 470 46.66 24.24 -19.77
N ALA A 471 47.07 25.50 -20.01
CA ALA A 471 46.21 26.50 -20.64
C ALA A 471 45.67 26.07 -22.03
N ALA A 472 46.39 25.20 -22.75
CA ALA A 472 45.93 24.60 -24.02
C ALA A 472 44.77 23.65 -23.79
N THR A 473 44.83 22.81 -22.73
CA THR A 473 43.73 21.94 -22.32
C THR A 473 42.51 22.75 -21.92
N ASP A 474 42.68 23.85 -21.20
CA ASP A 474 41.55 24.70 -20.79
C ASP A 474 40.86 25.35 -22.01
N ARG A 475 41.65 25.86 -22.98
CA ARG A 475 41.06 26.38 -24.24
C ARG A 475 40.33 25.33 -25.03
N LEU A 476 40.82 24.09 -25.06
CA LEU A 476 40.13 22.95 -25.73
C LEU A 476 38.81 22.64 -25.05
N ILE A 477 38.78 22.59 -23.71
CA ILE A 477 37.52 22.33 -22.94
C ILE A 477 36.49 23.43 -23.26
N VAL A 478 36.89 24.70 -23.26
CA VAL A 478 36.00 25.83 -23.57
C VAL A 478 35.47 25.74 -25.03
N ARG A 479 36.35 25.40 -25.99
CA ARG A 479 35.94 25.20 -27.38
C ARG A 479 34.96 24.07 -27.53
N ALA A 480 35.22 22.90 -26.91
CA ALA A 480 34.33 21.77 -26.90
C ALA A 480 32.98 22.14 -26.30
N ALA A 481 32.95 22.84 -25.17
CA ALA A 481 31.69 23.28 -24.54
C ALA A 481 30.88 24.22 -25.46
N ARG A 482 31.56 25.17 -26.15
CA ARG A 482 30.89 26.06 -27.10
C ARG A 482 30.35 25.36 -28.32
N LEU A 483 31.06 24.38 -28.88
CA LEU A 483 30.62 23.61 -30.06
C LEU A 483 29.42 22.71 -29.71
N LEU A 484 29.41 22.14 -28.54
CA LEU A 484 28.35 21.22 -28.11
C LEU A 484 27.07 21.94 -27.59
N LYS A 485 27.12 23.27 -27.33
CA LYS A 485 25.96 24.14 -27.01
C LYS A 485 24.88 23.48 -26.14
N GLY A 486 25.27 22.85 -25.05
CA GLY A 486 24.35 22.14 -24.17
C GLY A 486 24.04 20.70 -24.57
N ARG A 487 24.64 20.15 -25.63
CA ARG A 487 24.57 18.72 -26.01
C ARG A 487 25.63 17.88 -25.31
N LEU A 488 26.05 18.28 -24.11
CA LEU A 488 27.15 17.63 -23.34
C LEU A 488 26.67 16.51 -22.41
N GLY A 489 25.34 16.28 -22.31
CA GLY A 489 24.71 15.23 -21.49
C GLY A 489 24.17 14.08 -22.29
#